data_8c694ab147d6fd2f72e4eb2192fbc44e
#
_entry.id   8c694ab147d6fd2f72e4eb2192fbc44e
#
_cell.length_a   1.000
_cell.length_b   1.000
_cell.length_c   1.000
_cell.angle_alpha   90.00
_cell.angle_beta   90.00
_cell.angle_gamma   90.00
#
_symmetry.space_group_name_H-M   'P 1'
#
loop_
_entity.id
_entity.type
_entity.pdbx_description
1 polymer ?
#
loop_
_entity_poly.entity_id
_entity_poly.type
_entity_poly.pdbx_seq_one_letter_code
_entity_poly.pdbx_strand_id
1 'polypeptide(L)'
;MDGIFISYRRDDSAGYAGRLYDRLAAHFGAERVFMDVEGIEPGLDFVDAIEEAVSSCRVLIAVIGDEWTNAADAAGRRRLDDPNDFIRLETGAALKRGIRVVPVLVGGAVMPLAADLPEELKALTRRQAIEINHKQWEASTGELIRTLESILKTPPVATAAGNQPSADPGVAKVSAVSGSMAGNAAATHGNSRRWALPA
;
A
#
# COMPACT_ATOMS: atom_id res chain seq x y z
N MET A 1 4.09 -4.68 -10.70
CA MET A 1 2.91 -4.04 -11.36
C MET A 1 2.86 -2.57 -10.95
N ASP A 2 2.29 -1.69 -11.81
CA ASP A 2 2.22 -0.25 -11.50
C ASP A 2 0.86 0.13 -10.92
N GLY A 3 0.43 -0.60 -9.88
CA GLY A 3 -0.86 -0.41 -9.24
C GLY A 3 -0.93 0.80 -8.33
N ILE A 4 -2.12 1.38 -8.20
CA ILE A 4 -2.49 2.45 -7.28
C ILE A 4 -3.48 1.86 -6.29
N PHE A 5 -3.18 1.89 -5.01
CA PHE A 5 -4.07 1.42 -3.96
C PHE A 5 -4.71 2.61 -3.23
N ILE A 6 -6.02 2.60 -3.06
CA ILE A 6 -6.76 3.64 -2.32
C ILE A 6 -7.18 3.05 -0.98
N SER A 7 -6.53 3.48 0.09
CA SER A 7 -6.86 3.15 1.48
C SER A 7 -7.74 4.24 2.07
N TYR A 8 -8.90 3.89 2.60
CA TYR A 8 -9.87 4.84 3.13
C TYR A 8 -10.73 4.22 4.23
N ARG A 9 -11.28 5.04 5.07
CA ARG A 9 -12.22 4.61 6.12
C ARG A 9 -13.66 4.77 5.62
N ARG A 10 -14.42 3.66 5.56
CA ARG A 10 -15.79 3.65 4.99
C ARG A 10 -16.72 4.64 5.67
N ASP A 11 -16.70 4.67 6.99
CA ASP A 11 -17.60 5.50 7.79
C ASP A 11 -17.20 6.98 7.77
N ASP A 12 -16.07 7.34 7.17
CA ASP A 12 -15.50 8.68 7.17
C ASP A 12 -15.42 9.28 5.76
N SER A 13 -14.82 8.57 4.82
CA SER A 13 -14.40 9.16 3.55
C SER A 13 -14.83 8.37 2.29
N ALA A 14 -15.80 7.44 2.41
CA ALA A 14 -16.24 6.58 1.30
C ALA A 14 -16.68 7.37 0.05
N GLY A 15 -17.42 8.46 0.23
CA GLY A 15 -17.88 9.28 -0.90
C GLY A 15 -16.75 9.95 -1.67
N TYR A 16 -15.68 10.38 -0.97
CA TYR A 16 -14.48 10.91 -1.61
C TYR A 16 -13.67 9.80 -2.29
N ALA A 17 -13.51 8.67 -1.62
CA ALA A 17 -12.76 7.53 -2.12
C ALA A 17 -13.38 6.98 -3.41
N GLY A 18 -14.71 6.80 -3.47
CA GLY A 18 -15.42 6.36 -4.68
C GLY A 18 -15.23 7.32 -5.85
N ARG A 19 -15.41 8.63 -5.63
CA ARG A 19 -15.18 9.63 -6.69
C ARG A 19 -13.72 9.68 -7.15
N LEU A 20 -12.77 9.47 -6.22
CA LEU A 20 -11.34 9.39 -6.57
C LEU A 20 -11.07 8.14 -7.41
N TYR A 21 -11.64 7.00 -7.01
CA TYR A 21 -11.54 5.75 -7.77
C TYR A 21 -12.02 5.96 -9.22
N ASP A 22 -13.23 6.48 -9.41
CA ASP A 22 -13.79 6.72 -10.75
C ASP A 22 -12.87 7.62 -11.59
N ARG A 23 -12.36 8.69 -10.97
CA ARG A 23 -11.49 9.65 -11.65
C ARG A 23 -10.13 9.05 -12.02
N LEU A 24 -9.54 8.26 -11.12
CA LEU A 24 -8.25 7.61 -11.34
C LEU A 24 -8.37 6.42 -12.31
N ALA A 25 -9.43 5.62 -12.19
CA ALA A 25 -9.71 4.51 -13.10
C ALA A 25 -9.94 5.01 -14.54
N ALA A 26 -10.63 6.13 -14.72
CA ALA A 26 -10.79 6.75 -16.03
C ALA A 26 -9.45 7.24 -16.64
N HIS A 27 -8.48 7.61 -15.82
CA HIS A 27 -7.19 8.13 -16.28
C HIS A 27 -6.12 7.05 -16.45
N PHE A 28 -5.99 6.13 -15.49
CA PHE A 28 -4.93 5.13 -15.44
C PHE A 28 -5.34 3.74 -15.93
N GLY A 29 -6.64 3.49 -16.08
CA GLY A 29 -7.24 2.17 -16.31
C GLY A 29 -7.73 1.54 -15.01
N ALA A 30 -8.93 0.96 -15.03
CA ALA A 30 -9.56 0.35 -13.85
C ALA A 30 -8.75 -0.83 -13.29
N GLU A 31 -8.03 -1.53 -14.16
CA GLU A 31 -7.17 -2.66 -13.79
C GLU A 31 -5.91 -2.25 -12.99
N ARG A 32 -5.63 -0.96 -12.92
CA ARG A 32 -4.48 -0.41 -12.18
C ARG A 32 -4.85 0.29 -10.89
N VAL A 33 -6.13 0.53 -10.64
CA VAL A 33 -6.62 1.20 -9.45
C VAL A 33 -7.36 0.21 -8.56
N PHE A 34 -6.90 0.05 -7.34
CA PHE A 34 -7.46 -0.87 -6.36
C PHE A 34 -8.03 -0.05 -5.21
N MET A 35 -9.23 -0.38 -4.81
CA MET A 35 -9.91 0.24 -3.68
C MET A 35 -10.63 -0.88 -2.93
N ASP A 36 -10.39 -0.97 -1.64
CA ASP A 36 -10.92 -2.04 -0.80
C ASP A 36 -10.40 -3.45 -1.12
N VAL A 37 -10.01 -4.17 -0.10
CA VAL A 37 -9.72 -5.61 -0.21
C VAL A 37 -11.03 -6.38 -0.02
N GLU A 38 -12.10 -5.92 -0.71
CA GLU A 38 -13.36 -6.67 -0.75
C GLU A 38 -13.19 -7.91 -1.62
N GLY A 39 -13.55 -9.06 -1.04
CA GLY A 39 -13.48 -10.33 -1.74
C GLY A 39 -12.28 -11.19 -1.33
N ILE A 40 -11.75 -10.99 -0.12
CA ILE A 40 -10.87 -11.98 0.49
C ILE A 40 -11.64 -13.30 0.51
N GLU A 41 -11.07 -14.28 -0.18
CA GLU A 41 -11.70 -15.61 -0.30
C GLU A 41 -11.92 -16.18 1.11
N PRO A 42 -13.12 -16.68 1.43
CA PRO A 42 -13.39 -17.23 2.76
C PRO A 42 -12.36 -18.30 3.14
N GLY A 43 -11.73 -18.13 4.31
CA GLY A 43 -10.71 -19.04 4.81
C GLY A 43 -9.27 -18.62 4.57
N LEU A 44 -9.04 -17.54 3.82
CA LEU A 44 -7.69 -16.93 3.72
C LEU A 44 -7.44 -16.00 4.92
N ASP A 45 -6.17 -15.89 5.31
CA ASP A 45 -5.75 -14.88 6.26
C ASP A 45 -5.88 -13.49 5.60
N PHE A 46 -6.70 -12.64 6.20
CA PHE A 46 -6.97 -11.31 5.64
C PHE A 46 -5.73 -10.38 5.73
N VAL A 47 -4.82 -10.61 6.68
CA VAL A 47 -3.58 -9.85 6.80
C VAL A 47 -2.67 -10.16 5.62
N ASP A 48 -2.50 -11.44 5.30
CA ASP A 48 -1.71 -11.88 4.15
C ASP A 48 -2.29 -11.34 2.84
N ALA A 49 -3.61 -11.38 2.69
CA ALA A 49 -4.28 -10.86 1.50
C ALA A 49 -4.08 -9.34 1.32
N ILE A 50 -4.18 -8.57 2.41
CA ILE A 50 -3.88 -7.13 2.40
C ILE A 50 -2.42 -6.88 2.03
N GLU A 51 -1.50 -7.61 2.65
CA GLU A 51 -0.06 -7.47 2.36
C GLU A 51 0.27 -7.78 0.91
N GLU A 52 -0.36 -8.78 0.31
CA GLU A 52 -0.20 -9.13 -1.10
C GLU A 52 -0.76 -8.03 -2.02
N ALA A 53 -1.99 -7.56 -1.76
CA ALA A 53 -2.62 -6.49 -2.51
C ALA A 53 -1.77 -5.22 -2.50
N VAL A 54 -1.34 -4.78 -1.31
CA VAL A 54 -0.48 -3.60 -1.16
C VAL A 54 0.86 -3.80 -1.84
N SER A 55 1.48 -4.99 -1.74
CA SER A 55 2.79 -5.26 -2.34
C SER A 55 2.79 -5.24 -3.87
N SER A 56 1.64 -5.46 -4.50
CA SER A 56 1.46 -5.38 -5.94
C SER A 56 1.39 -3.93 -6.46
N CYS A 57 1.26 -2.96 -5.56
CA CYS A 57 1.09 -1.55 -5.90
C CYS A 57 2.41 -0.75 -5.82
N ARG A 58 2.50 0.29 -6.65
CA ARG A 58 3.61 1.26 -6.64
C ARG A 58 3.36 2.42 -5.69
N VAL A 59 2.11 2.70 -5.44
CA VAL A 59 1.69 3.83 -4.62
C VAL A 59 0.41 3.46 -3.86
N LEU A 60 0.35 3.90 -2.61
CA LEU A 60 -0.83 3.88 -1.78
C LEU A 60 -1.30 5.32 -1.55
N ILE A 61 -2.57 5.59 -1.82
CA ILE A 61 -3.25 6.83 -1.47
C ILE A 61 -3.94 6.60 -0.13
N ALA A 62 -3.52 7.31 0.92
CA ALA A 62 -4.20 7.28 2.21
C ALA A 62 -5.22 8.44 2.25
N VAL A 63 -6.50 8.13 2.06
CA VAL A 63 -7.58 9.12 2.13
C VAL A 63 -7.93 9.39 3.58
N ILE A 64 -7.66 10.61 4.03
CA ILE A 64 -7.77 11.04 5.42
C ILE A 64 -8.92 12.04 5.51
N GLY A 65 -10.00 11.64 6.17
CA GLY A 65 -11.12 12.49 6.57
C GLY A 65 -11.04 12.87 8.04
N ASP A 66 -12.05 13.55 8.54
CA ASP A 66 -12.05 14.11 9.90
C ASP A 66 -12.00 13.04 11.00
N GLU A 67 -12.64 11.88 10.76
CA GLU A 67 -12.70 10.77 11.72
C GLU A 67 -11.63 9.71 11.49
N TRP A 68 -10.72 9.92 10.53
CA TRP A 68 -9.72 8.92 10.17
C TRP A 68 -8.89 8.44 11.36
N THR A 69 -8.50 9.38 12.25
CA THR A 69 -7.69 9.11 13.43
C THR A 69 -8.55 8.63 14.62
N ASN A 70 -9.77 9.19 14.77
CA ASN A 70 -10.58 9.05 15.97
C ASN A 70 -11.75 8.07 15.82
N ALA A 71 -11.94 7.49 14.64
CA ALA A 71 -12.99 6.51 14.42
C ALA A 71 -12.97 5.42 15.49
N ALA A 72 -14.14 5.15 16.07
CA ALA A 72 -14.31 4.17 17.13
C ALA A 72 -15.11 2.96 16.67
N ASP A 73 -14.88 1.81 17.31
CA ASP A 73 -15.68 0.61 17.15
C ASP A 73 -17.01 0.72 17.94
N ALA A 74 -17.86 -0.31 17.84
CA ALA A 74 -19.13 -0.37 18.56
C ALA A 74 -19.00 -0.33 20.10
N ALA A 75 -17.81 -0.61 20.63
CA ALA A 75 -17.50 -0.53 22.05
C ALA A 75 -16.87 0.83 22.45
N GLY A 76 -16.77 1.77 21.52
CA GLY A 76 -16.17 3.09 21.75
C GLY A 76 -14.63 3.08 21.79
N ARG A 77 -13.97 2.00 21.41
CA ARG A 77 -12.52 1.92 21.36
C ARG A 77 -12.02 2.48 20.03
N ARG A 78 -10.95 3.25 20.05
CA ARG A 78 -10.36 3.81 18.84
C ARG A 78 -9.85 2.71 17.91
N ARG A 79 -10.31 2.70 16.68
CA ARG A 79 -9.99 1.65 15.70
C ARG A 79 -8.51 1.56 15.37
N LEU A 80 -7.79 2.69 15.29
CA LEU A 80 -6.34 2.69 15.04
C LEU A 80 -5.51 2.03 16.16
N ASP A 81 -6.08 1.83 17.36
CA ASP A 81 -5.40 1.10 18.44
C ASP A 81 -5.49 -0.42 18.26
N ASP A 82 -6.43 -0.90 17.43
CA ASP A 82 -6.54 -2.32 17.08
C ASP A 82 -5.46 -2.69 16.04
N PRO A 83 -4.57 -3.65 16.35
CA PRO A 83 -3.58 -4.15 15.38
C PRO A 83 -4.19 -4.70 14.10
N ASN A 84 -5.47 -5.11 14.13
CA ASN A 84 -6.20 -5.66 12.99
C ASN A 84 -7.04 -4.62 12.24
N ASP A 85 -6.94 -3.34 12.57
CA ASP A 85 -7.62 -2.29 11.81
C ASP A 85 -7.06 -2.22 10.38
N PHE A 86 -7.95 -2.31 9.40
CA PHE A 86 -7.57 -2.36 7.98
C PHE A 86 -6.69 -1.20 7.55
N ILE A 87 -7.04 0.03 7.95
CA ILE A 87 -6.27 1.23 7.62
C ILE A 87 -4.84 1.14 8.18
N ARG A 88 -4.74 0.64 9.42
CA ARG A 88 -3.46 0.43 10.09
C ARG A 88 -2.62 -0.62 9.36
N LEU A 89 -3.23 -1.73 8.94
CA LEU A 89 -2.56 -2.81 8.20
C LEU A 89 -2.10 -2.34 6.81
N GLU A 90 -2.99 -1.76 6.01
CA GLU A 90 -2.70 -1.30 4.65
C GLU A 90 -1.61 -0.24 4.62
N THR A 91 -1.81 0.83 5.40
CA THR A 91 -0.87 1.96 5.44
C THR A 91 0.46 1.53 6.07
N GLY A 92 0.41 0.73 7.15
CA GLY A 92 1.60 0.20 7.82
C GLY A 92 2.42 -0.71 6.91
N ALA A 93 1.77 -1.63 6.18
CA ALA A 93 2.42 -2.50 5.21
C ALA A 93 3.12 -1.70 4.09
N ALA A 94 2.43 -0.68 3.55
CA ALA A 94 3.00 0.19 2.52
C ALA A 94 4.23 0.96 3.04
N LEU A 95 4.15 1.56 4.22
CA LEU A 95 5.26 2.29 4.84
C LEU A 95 6.45 1.37 5.14
N LYS A 96 6.21 0.21 5.72
CA LYS A 96 7.23 -0.81 6.05
C LYS A 96 7.97 -1.30 4.81
N ARG A 97 7.27 -1.47 3.70
CA ARG A 97 7.81 -1.96 2.42
C ARG A 97 8.45 -0.85 1.57
N GLY A 98 8.41 0.41 2.03
CA GLY A 98 8.94 1.54 1.27
C GLY A 98 8.09 1.91 0.04
N ILE A 99 6.85 1.43 -0.04
CA ILE A 99 5.88 1.83 -1.06
C ILE A 99 5.57 3.31 -0.86
N ARG A 100 5.42 4.04 -1.95
CA ARG A 100 5.11 5.47 -1.86
C ARG A 100 3.72 5.67 -1.31
N VAL A 101 3.61 6.31 -0.14
CA VAL A 101 2.32 6.67 0.45
C VAL A 101 2.08 8.15 0.22
N VAL A 102 0.94 8.48 -0.37
CA VAL A 102 0.47 9.84 -0.62
C VAL A 102 -0.75 10.11 0.25
N PRO A 103 -0.64 10.92 1.32
CA PRO A 103 -1.79 11.34 2.08
C PRO A 103 -2.68 12.26 1.24
N VAL A 104 -3.98 12.01 1.24
CA VAL A 104 -4.99 12.84 0.57
C VAL A 104 -6.00 13.28 1.61
N LEU A 105 -5.98 14.58 1.92
CA LEU A 105 -6.89 15.18 2.90
C LEU A 105 -8.22 15.55 2.24
N VAL A 106 -9.31 15.12 2.83
CA VAL A 106 -10.67 15.36 2.32
C VAL A 106 -11.56 15.94 3.41
N GLY A 107 -12.60 16.66 3.00
CA GLY A 107 -13.61 17.19 3.95
C GLY A 107 -13.11 18.30 4.87
N GLY A 108 -11.91 18.83 4.67
CA GLY A 108 -11.29 19.80 5.57
C GLY A 108 -10.40 19.16 6.65
N ALA A 109 -10.20 17.85 6.57
CA ALA A 109 -9.32 17.13 7.48
C ALA A 109 -7.88 17.67 7.46
N VAL A 110 -7.19 17.51 8.58
CA VAL A 110 -5.79 17.90 8.74
C VAL A 110 -4.91 16.66 8.92
N MET A 111 -3.61 16.81 8.64
CA MET A 111 -2.68 15.72 8.87
C MET A 111 -2.65 15.33 10.36
N PRO A 112 -2.74 14.03 10.67
CA PRO A 112 -2.60 13.53 12.04
C PRO A 112 -1.27 13.92 12.66
N LEU A 113 -1.26 14.13 13.98
CA LEU A 113 -0.01 14.30 14.71
C LEU A 113 0.66 12.95 14.96
N ALA A 114 1.98 12.92 14.99
CA ALA A 114 2.72 11.68 15.24
C ALA A 114 2.39 11.06 16.62
N ALA A 115 1.99 11.88 17.60
CA ALA A 115 1.57 11.42 18.92
C ALA A 115 0.24 10.65 18.88
N ASP A 116 -0.61 10.90 17.90
CA ASP A 116 -1.92 10.27 17.77
C ASP A 116 -1.88 8.99 16.94
N LEU A 117 -0.72 8.61 16.43
CA LEU A 117 -0.57 7.45 15.55
C LEU A 117 0.19 6.30 16.19
N PRO A 118 -0.21 5.04 15.91
CA PRO A 118 0.62 3.87 16.18
C PRO A 118 2.01 4.02 15.55
N GLU A 119 3.02 3.36 16.15
CA GLU A 119 4.42 3.52 15.75
C GLU A 119 4.67 3.31 14.26
N GLU A 120 4.05 2.28 13.69
CA GLU A 120 4.19 1.92 12.28
C GLU A 120 3.60 2.95 11.32
N LEU A 121 2.67 3.80 11.78
CA LEU A 121 2.05 4.86 10.98
C LEU A 121 2.73 6.22 11.14
N LYS A 122 3.60 6.42 12.12
CA LYS A 122 4.24 7.72 12.39
C LYS A 122 5.00 8.28 11.19
N ALA A 123 5.56 7.41 10.35
CA ALA A 123 6.24 7.83 9.13
C ALA A 123 5.31 8.54 8.11
N LEU A 124 3.99 8.37 8.22
CA LEU A 124 2.99 9.05 7.40
C LEU A 124 3.04 10.57 7.60
N THR A 125 3.25 11.02 8.84
CA THR A 125 3.24 12.47 9.18
C THR A 125 4.38 13.26 8.54
N ARG A 126 5.38 12.58 8.00
CA ARG A 126 6.50 13.20 7.28
C ARG A 126 6.27 13.26 5.77
N ARG A 127 5.09 12.86 5.30
CA ARG A 127 4.73 12.89 3.87
C ARG A 127 4.02 14.19 3.55
N GLN A 128 4.31 14.73 2.37
CA GLN A 128 3.56 15.87 1.84
C GLN A 128 2.16 15.39 1.44
N ALA A 129 1.14 16.02 1.99
CA ALA A 129 -0.26 15.73 1.67
C ALA A 129 -0.74 16.55 0.48
N ILE A 130 -1.76 16.03 -0.20
CA ILE A 130 -2.55 16.74 -1.19
C ILE A 130 -3.95 16.94 -0.61
N GLU A 131 -4.46 18.16 -0.64
CA GLU A 131 -5.81 18.46 -0.20
C GLU A 131 -6.78 18.36 -1.38
N ILE A 132 -7.84 17.56 -1.23
CA ILE A 132 -8.94 17.48 -2.20
C ILE A 132 -10.10 18.34 -1.73
N ASN A 133 -10.24 19.47 -2.37
CA ASN A 133 -11.31 20.41 -2.08
C ASN A 133 -12.54 20.11 -2.95
N HIS A 134 -13.71 19.96 -2.34
CA HIS A 134 -14.96 19.66 -3.05
C HIS A 134 -15.34 20.75 -4.08
N LYS A 135 -15.06 22.02 -3.77
CA LYS A 135 -15.34 23.16 -4.68
C LYS A 135 -14.33 23.25 -5.83
N GLN A 136 -13.14 22.71 -5.65
CA GLN A 136 -12.04 22.72 -6.64
C GLN A 136 -11.65 21.30 -7.06
N TRP A 137 -12.63 20.42 -7.13
CA TRP A 137 -12.44 18.98 -7.37
C TRP A 137 -11.52 18.70 -8.57
N GLU A 138 -11.81 19.31 -9.72
CA GLU A 138 -11.03 19.07 -10.94
C GLU A 138 -9.57 19.53 -10.82
N ALA A 139 -9.34 20.67 -10.18
CA ALA A 139 -7.99 21.20 -10.01
C ALA A 139 -7.18 20.35 -9.04
N SER A 140 -7.76 20.01 -7.89
CA SER A 140 -7.09 19.23 -6.84
C SER A 140 -6.87 17.77 -7.24
N THR A 141 -7.83 17.13 -7.91
CA THR A 141 -7.64 15.78 -8.46
C THR A 141 -6.65 15.78 -9.62
N GLY A 142 -6.61 16.84 -10.43
CA GLY A 142 -5.59 17.02 -11.47
C GLY A 142 -4.17 17.11 -10.90
N GLU A 143 -3.98 17.74 -9.73
CA GLU A 143 -2.70 17.75 -9.02
C GLU A 143 -2.30 16.34 -8.56
N LEU A 144 -3.25 15.62 -7.96
CA LEU A 144 -3.03 14.22 -7.56
C LEU A 144 -2.62 13.36 -8.76
N ILE A 145 -3.33 13.46 -9.89
CA ILE A 145 -3.02 12.70 -11.10
C ILE A 145 -1.59 12.98 -11.58
N ARG A 146 -1.18 14.25 -11.68
CA ARG A 146 0.20 14.61 -12.07
C ARG A 146 1.25 14.02 -11.12
N THR A 147 0.95 14.03 -9.83
CA THR A 147 1.83 13.43 -8.81
C THR A 147 1.95 11.92 -9.02
N LEU A 148 0.83 11.23 -9.24
CA LEU A 148 0.82 9.79 -9.49
C LEU A 148 1.55 9.42 -10.78
N GLU A 149 1.35 10.17 -11.87
CA GLU A 149 2.11 9.98 -13.11
C GLU A 149 3.62 10.09 -12.89
N SER A 150 4.06 11.08 -12.13
CA SER A 150 5.48 11.25 -11.79
C SER A 150 6.02 10.05 -11.01
N ILE A 151 5.25 9.55 -10.03
CA ILE A 151 5.62 8.38 -9.23
C ILE A 151 5.73 7.14 -10.10
N LEU A 152 4.76 6.90 -10.98
CA LEU A 152 4.70 5.71 -11.83
C LEU A 152 5.76 5.72 -12.94
N LYS A 153 6.19 6.89 -13.42
CA LYS A 153 7.28 7.04 -14.40
C LYS A 153 8.67 6.84 -13.78
N THR A 154 8.82 7.08 -12.47
CA THR A 154 10.12 6.96 -11.78
C THR A 154 10.39 5.49 -11.47
N PRO A 155 11.56 4.91 -11.78
CA PRO A 155 11.91 3.55 -11.37
C PRO A 155 11.79 3.38 -9.85
N PRO A 156 11.46 2.16 -9.34
CA PRO A 156 11.44 1.93 -7.90
C PRO A 156 12.82 2.24 -7.32
N VAL A 157 12.83 3.06 -6.27
CA VAL A 157 14.05 3.26 -5.48
C VAL A 157 14.35 1.94 -4.81
N ALA A 158 15.42 1.24 -5.25
CA ALA A 158 15.90 0.07 -4.55
C ALA A 158 16.21 0.50 -3.11
N THR A 159 15.42 0.03 -2.17
CA THR A 159 15.74 0.17 -0.74
C THR A 159 17.06 -0.56 -0.55
N ALA A 160 18.10 0.17 -0.19
CA ALA A 160 19.41 -0.40 0.16
C ALA A 160 19.17 -1.36 1.33
N ALA A 161 19.09 -2.63 1.01
CA ALA A 161 19.13 -3.69 2.01
C ALA A 161 20.44 -3.55 2.78
N GLY A 162 20.28 -3.50 4.09
CA GLY A 162 21.26 -3.49 5.15
C GLY A 162 22.73 -3.61 4.77
N ASN A 163 23.47 -2.62 5.19
CA ASN A 163 24.91 -2.65 5.34
C ASN A 163 25.30 -3.85 6.23
N GLN A 164 25.65 -4.98 5.63
CA GLN A 164 26.36 -6.05 6.34
C GLN A 164 27.80 -5.57 6.52
N PRO A 165 28.36 -5.62 7.74
CA PRO A 165 29.77 -5.39 7.92
C PRO A 165 30.54 -6.51 7.22
N SER A 166 31.42 -6.12 6.31
CA SER A 166 32.38 -6.98 5.66
C SER A 166 33.19 -7.75 6.70
N ALA A 167 33.01 -9.05 6.73
CA ALA A 167 33.91 -9.95 7.42
C ALA A 167 35.15 -10.16 6.54
N ASP A 168 36.30 -9.92 7.14
CA ASP A 168 37.68 -10.10 6.68
C ASP A 168 37.94 -11.49 6.11
N PRO A 169 38.64 -11.66 4.97
CA PRO A 169 39.00 -12.96 4.44
C PRO A 169 40.36 -13.41 4.99
N GLY A 170 40.34 -14.25 6.02
CA GLY A 170 41.52 -14.95 6.56
C GLY A 170 41.48 -16.44 6.31
N VAL A 171 42.26 -16.85 5.30
CA VAL A 171 43.03 -18.10 5.16
C VAL A 171 42.43 -19.45 5.62
N ALA A 172 42.20 -20.37 4.71
CA ALA A 172 43.01 -21.58 4.49
C ALA A 172 42.36 -22.60 3.53
N LYS A 173 43.19 -23.10 2.62
CA LYS A 173 42.96 -24.24 1.72
C LYS A 173 42.62 -25.52 2.50
N VAL A 174 41.84 -26.44 1.90
CA VAL A 174 42.26 -27.81 1.49
C VAL A 174 41.15 -28.53 0.70
N SER A 175 41.54 -29.01 -0.45
CA SER A 175 41.22 -30.19 -1.28
C SER A 175 39.86 -30.93 -1.19
N ALA A 176 39.25 -30.96 -2.37
CA ALA A 176 38.72 -32.10 -3.14
C ALA A 176 38.04 -33.29 -2.43
N VAL A 177 36.87 -33.69 -2.95
CA VAL A 177 36.63 -34.95 -3.64
C VAL A 177 35.21 -34.95 -4.28
N SER A 178 35.18 -35.53 -5.47
CA SER A 178 34.10 -35.78 -6.40
C SER A 178 32.87 -36.52 -5.84
N GLY A 179 31.71 -36.26 -6.43
CA GLY A 179 30.53 -37.11 -6.31
C GLY A 179 29.40 -36.64 -7.23
N SER A 180 29.41 -37.24 -8.43
CA SER A 180 28.38 -37.16 -9.48
C SER A 180 27.04 -37.79 -9.04
N MET A 181 25.90 -37.23 -9.48
CA MET A 181 24.76 -37.86 -10.20
C MET A 181 23.54 -36.96 -10.09
N ALA A 182 23.12 -36.37 -11.14
CA ALA A 182 22.09 -36.72 -12.12
C ALA A 182 20.68 -36.94 -11.55
N GLY A 183 19.74 -36.17 -12.10
CA GLY A 183 18.37 -36.65 -12.24
C GLY A 183 17.28 -35.60 -12.08
N ASN A 184 16.87 -35.01 -13.18
CA ASN A 184 15.51 -34.95 -13.77
C ASN A 184 14.49 -33.99 -13.15
N ALA A 185 14.20 -32.94 -13.85
CA ALA A 185 13.13 -32.68 -14.84
C ALA A 185 11.70 -32.44 -14.34
N ALA A 186 11.18 -31.37 -14.86
CA ALA A 186 9.77 -31.06 -15.22
C ALA A 186 8.87 -30.60 -14.06
N ALA A 187 8.00 -29.64 -14.19
CA ALA A 187 7.39 -28.89 -15.27
C ALA A 187 6.50 -27.81 -14.65
N THR A 188 6.53 -26.63 -15.23
CA THR A 188 5.42 -25.75 -15.57
C THR A 188 4.11 -25.92 -14.82
N HIS A 189 3.63 -24.86 -14.21
CA HIS A 189 2.30 -24.33 -14.60
C HIS A 189 2.16 -22.90 -14.10
N GLY A 190 2.14 -21.97 -15.07
CA GLY A 190 1.65 -20.62 -14.85
C GLY A 190 0.15 -20.67 -14.61
N ASN A 191 -0.31 -19.94 -13.63
CA ASN A 191 -1.72 -19.64 -13.52
C ASN A 191 -1.89 -18.16 -13.25
N SER A 192 -2.04 -17.40 -14.34
CA SER A 192 -2.50 -16.03 -14.33
C SER A 192 -3.99 -16.03 -13.95
N ARG A 193 -4.30 -15.75 -12.70
CA ARG A 193 -5.69 -15.52 -12.28
C ARG A 193 -6.02 -14.04 -12.45
N ARG A 194 -6.81 -13.76 -13.46
CA ARG A 194 -7.56 -12.53 -13.65
C ARG A 194 -8.59 -12.43 -12.52
N TRP A 195 -8.53 -11.34 -11.79
CA TRP A 195 -9.58 -10.93 -10.87
C TRP A 195 -10.69 -10.26 -11.71
N ALA A 196 -11.79 -10.94 -11.90
CA ALA A 196 -13.00 -10.38 -12.50
C ALA A 196 -13.97 -10.01 -11.37
N LEU A 197 -14.38 -8.77 -11.36
CA LEU A 197 -15.48 -8.30 -10.52
C LEU A 197 -16.81 -8.79 -11.11
N PRO A 198 -17.74 -9.30 -10.30
CA PRO A 198 -19.12 -9.44 -10.72
C PRO A 198 -19.85 -8.08 -10.60
N ALA A 199 -20.76 -7.90 -11.52
CA ALA A 199 -21.64 -6.75 -11.69
C ALA A 199 -22.54 -6.47 -10.47
#